data_91f6fe35a3aeea1927c07045922cbbca
#
_entry.id   91f6fe35a3aeea1927c07045922cbbca
#
_cell.length_a   1.000
_cell.length_b   1.000
_cell.length_c   1.000
_cell.angle_alpha   90.00
_cell.angle_beta   90.00
_cell.angle_gamma   90.00
#
_symmetry.space_group_name_H-M   'P 1'
#
loop_
_entity.id
_entity.type
_entity.pdbx_description
1 polymer ?
#
loop_
_entity_poly.entity_id
_entity_poly.type
_entity_poly.pdbx_seq_one_letter_code
_entity_poly.pdbx_strand_id
1 'polypeptide(L)'
;MAEPADGRQRIPPLSPFEEEIGFTRAIRAGSIIAVSGTVGVEADGSVKADAGGQADRCFALIREHIEALGGHMGDVVRIRMFVTDIKDADAVSAAFSRALKATRPTGTLVAIAGLYDPRWKVEIEADAVLGAGQ
;
A
#
# COMPACT_ATOMS: atom_id res chain seq x y z
N MET A 1 5.43 15.27 -16.89
CA MET A 1 4.41 14.53 -17.65
C MET A 1 3.03 15.05 -17.28
N ALA A 2 2.21 15.29 -18.27
CA ALA A 2 0.85 15.74 -18.01
C ALA A 2 -0.01 14.59 -17.51
N GLU A 3 -0.96 14.90 -16.63
CA GLU A 3 -1.95 13.93 -16.17
C GLU A 3 -2.84 13.48 -17.33
N PRO A 4 -3.21 12.21 -17.42
CA PRO A 4 -4.19 11.75 -18.40
C PRO A 4 -5.54 12.44 -18.20
N ALA A 5 -6.20 12.81 -19.30
CA ALA A 5 -7.49 13.49 -19.26
C ALA A 5 -8.63 12.46 -19.21
N ASP A 6 -8.66 11.59 -18.19
CA ASP A 6 -9.62 10.50 -18.05
C ASP A 6 -10.59 10.68 -16.87
N GLY A 7 -10.53 11.82 -16.18
CA GLY A 7 -11.38 12.11 -15.04
C GLY A 7 -11.03 11.36 -13.76
N ARG A 8 -9.95 10.60 -13.76
CA ARG A 8 -9.48 9.88 -12.58
C ARG A 8 -8.51 10.73 -11.78
N GLN A 9 -8.49 10.51 -10.47
CA GLN A 9 -7.59 11.21 -9.57
C GLN A 9 -6.40 10.32 -9.24
N ARG A 10 -5.22 10.92 -9.22
CA ARG A 10 -3.98 10.24 -8.84
C ARG A 10 -3.26 11.06 -7.79
N ILE A 11 -2.51 10.42 -6.91
CA ILE A 11 -1.65 11.16 -5.99
C ILE A 11 -0.43 11.70 -6.76
N PRO A 12 0.17 12.82 -6.31
CA PRO A 12 1.36 13.33 -6.97
C PRO A 12 2.51 12.32 -6.95
N PRO A 13 3.37 12.30 -7.97
CA PRO A 13 4.51 11.39 -8.02
C PRO A 13 5.44 11.57 -6.81
N LEU A 14 5.92 10.47 -6.25
CA LEU A 14 6.85 10.44 -5.12
C LEU A 14 8.28 10.11 -5.57
N SER A 15 8.45 9.62 -6.80
CA SER A 15 9.75 9.27 -7.36
C SER A 15 9.73 9.43 -8.88
N PRO A 16 10.93 9.55 -9.53
CA PRO A 16 11.01 9.58 -10.98
C PRO A 16 10.51 8.32 -11.66
N PHE A 17 10.49 7.19 -10.96
CA PHE A 17 10.09 5.90 -11.55
C PHE A 17 8.64 5.91 -12.03
N GLU A 18 7.75 6.63 -11.37
CA GLU A 18 6.35 6.68 -11.76
C GLU A 18 6.18 7.25 -13.16
N GLU A 19 6.88 8.33 -13.47
CA GLU A 19 6.82 8.92 -14.81
C GLU A 19 7.55 8.07 -15.86
N GLU A 20 8.73 7.57 -15.52
CA GLU A 20 9.54 6.79 -16.45
C GLU A 20 8.86 5.48 -16.86
N ILE A 21 8.27 4.79 -15.90
CA ILE A 21 7.62 3.49 -16.12
C ILE A 21 6.18 3.69 -16.57
N GLY A 22 5.50 4.72 -16.08
CA GLY A 22 4.13 5.03 -16.44
C GLY A 22 3.10 4.48 -15.47
N PHE A 23 3.39 4.53 -14.17
CA PHE A 23 2.41 4.13 -13.14
C PHE A 23 2.21 5.24 -12.11
N THR A 24 1.23 5.07 -11.25
CA THR A 24 0.99 5.96 -10.12
C THR A 24 0.93 5.16 -8.83
N ARG A 25 1.23 5.79 -7.71
CA ARG A 25 1.19 5.14 -6.39
C ARG A 25 -0.22 4.82 -5.92
N ALA A 26 -1.20 5.63 -6.33
CA ALA A 26 -2.59 5.35 -6.05
C ALA A 26 -3.48 6.08 -7.04
N ILE A 27 -4.62 5.50 -7.35
CA ILE A 27 -5.58 6.04 -8.31
C ILE A 27 -7.00 5.83 -7.80
N ARG A 28 -7.84 6.84 -8.01
CA ARG A 28 -9.28 6.73 -7.79
C ARG A 28 -10.00 6.72 -9.12
N ALA A 29 -10.83 5.70 -9.34
CA ALA A 29 -11.70 5.58 -10.50
C ALA A 29 -13.13 5.38 -9.98
N GLY A 30 -13.96 6.43 -10.03
CA GLY A 30 -15.29 6.39 -9.45
C GLY A 30 -15.24 6.13 -7.95
N SER A 31 -15.81 5.02 -7.49
CA SER A 31 -15.80 4.62 -6.08
C SER A 31 -14.64 3.72 -5.71
N ILE A 32 -13.76 3.38 -6.67
CA ILE A 32 -12.66 2.44 -6.44
C ILE A 32 -11.36 3.21 -6.26
N ILE A 33 -10.57 2.84 -5.24
CA ILE A 33 -9.19 3.30 -5.07
C ILE A 33 -8.28 2.08 -5.12
N ALA A 34 -7.27 2.13 -5.99
CA ALA A 34 -6.23 1.12 -6.06
C ALA A 34 -4.92 1.74 -5.60
N VAL A 35 -4.22 1.06 -4.69
CA VAL A 35 -2.92 1.50 -4.19
C VAL A 35 -1.86 0.50 -4.64
N SER A 36 -0.85 1.02 -5.34
CA SER A 36 0.28 0.23 -5.83
C SER A 36 1.04 -0.44 -4.70
N GLY A 37 1.83 -1.45 -5.04
CA GLY A 37 2.75 -2.08 -4.10
C GLY A 37 3.57 -1.03 -3.37
N THR A 38 3.46 -1.04 -2.05
CA THR A 38 4.01 -0.02 -1.16
C THR A 38 5.05 -0.66 -0.26
N VAL A 39 6.24 -0.08 -0.20
CA VAL A 39 7.32 -0.51 0.69
C VAL A 39 7.46 0.50 1.83
N GLY A 40 7.99 0.04 2.96
CA GLY A 40 7.99 0.82 4.20
C GLY A 40 9.12 1.82 4.30
N VAL A 41 9.25 2.73 3.34
CA VAL A 41 10.29 3.76 3.36
C VAL A 41 9.81 4.95 4.18
N GLU A 42 10.63 5.36 5.16
CA GLU A 42 10.35 6.52 5.99
C GLU A 42 10.57 7.82 5.21
N ALA A 43 10.12 8.94 5.75
CA ALA A 43 10.22 10.24 5.07
C ALA A 43 11.68 10.64 4.78
N ASP A 44 12.63 10.19 5.60
CA ASP A 44 14.06 10.46 5.43
C ASP A 44 14.77 9.45 4.52
N GLY A 45 14.04 8.50 3.94
CA GLY A 45 14.58 7.46 3.07
C GLY A 45 15.07 6.21 3.81
N SER A 46 15.04 6.21 5.14
CA SER A 46 15.43 5.04 5.91
C SER A 46 14.33 3.97 5.90
N VAL A 47 14.71 2.75 6.28
CA VAL A 47 13.82 1.61 6.34
C VAL A 47 14.06 0.91 7.68
N LYS A 48 13.00 0.59 8.42
CA LYS A 48 13.14 -0.15 9.67
C LYS A 48 13.75 -1.52 9.39
N ALA A 49 14.52 -2.04 10.34
CA ALA A 49 15.25 -3.29 10.15
C ALA A 49 14.33 -4.52 10.13
N ASP A 50 13.21 -4.47 10.85
CA ASP A 50 12.30 -5.60 10.98
C ASP A 50 11.09 -5.50 10.05
N ALA A 51 10.59 -6.64 9.61
CA ALA A 51 9.47 -6.71 8.68
C ALA A 51 8.17 -6.13 9.28
N GLY A 52 7.94 -6.33 10.56
CA GLY A 52 6.77 -5.77 11.24
C GLY A 52 6.75 -4.26 11.23
N GLY A 53 7.90 -3.64 11.51
CA GLY A 53 8.04 -2.17 11.46
C GLY A 53 7.89 -1.63 10.04
N GLN A 54 8.44 -2.35 9.06
CA GLN A 54 8.25 -1.98 7.65
C GLN A 54 6.77 -2.09 7.24
N ALA A 55 6.09 -3.14 7.67
CA ALA A 55 4.67 -3.31 7.38
C ALA A 55 3.81 -2.20 8.01
N ASP A 56 4.10 -1.82 9.25
CA ASP A 56 3.41 -0.69 9.88
C ASP A 56 3.56 0.59 9.04
N ARG A 57 4.76 0.84 8.51
CA ARG A 57 4.98 1.99 7.64
C ARG A 57 4.22 1.85 6.32
N CYS A 58 4.18 0.64 5.74
CA CYS A 58 3.37 0.39 4.54
C CYS A 58 1.90 0.76 4.77
N PHE A 59 1.31 0.32 5.88
CA PHE A 59 -0.08 0.63 6.18
C PHE A 59 -0.30 2.11 6.43
N ALA A 60 0.66 2.80 7.05
CA ALA A 60 0.58 4.25 7.24
C ALA A 60 0.57 4.99 5.89
N LEU A 61 1.44 4.58 4.96
CA LEU A 61 1.48 5.17 3.62
C LEU A 61 0.21 4.86 2.82
N ILE A 62 -0.29 3.63 2.89
CA ILE A 62 -1.54 3.24 2.23
C ILE A 62 -2.69 4.11 2.75
N ARG A 63 -2.75 4.32 4.06
CA ARG A 63 -3.77 5.19 4.67
C ARG A 63 -3.68 6.60 4.13
N GLU A 64 -2.48 7.17 4.07
CA GLU A 64 -2.28 8.52 3.55
C GLU A 64 -2.77 8.63 2.10
N HIS A 65 -2.45 7.65 1.26
CA HIS A 65 -2.87 7.65 -0.14
C HIS A 65 -4.39 7.54 -0.29
N ILE A 66 -5.01 6.65 0.48
CA ILE A 66 -6.47 6.48 0.45
C ILE A 66 -7.16 7.77 0.92
N GLU A 67 -6.67 8.37 1.99
CA GLU A 67 -7.25 9.62 2.52
C GLU A 67 -7.07 10.78 1.54
N ALA A 68 -5.94 10.86 0.88
CA ALA A 68 -5.69 11.88 -0.14
C ALA A 68 -6.67 11.78 -1.31
N LEU A 69 -7.20 10.59 -1.57
CA LEU A 69 -8.16 10.35 -2.65
C LEU A 69 -9.62 10.30 -2.15
N GLY A 70 -9.87 10.72 -0.92
CA GLY A 70 -11.23 10.89 -0.39
C GLY A 70 -11.82 9.67 0.31
N GLY A 71 -11.03 8.63 0.52
CA GLY A 71 -11.45 7.44 1.25
C GLY A 71 -10.87 7.40 2.66
N HIS A 72 -11.05 6.27 3.32
CA HIS A 72 -10.44 5.99 4.63
C HIS A 72 -10.23 4.48 4.78
N MET A 73 -9.53 4.08 5.82
CA MET A 73 -9.16 2.66 5.99
C MET A 73 -10.37 1.72 6.11
N GLY A 74 -11.49 2.23 6.59
CA GLY A 74 -12.74 1.47 6.62
C GLY A 74 -13.28 1.07 5.25
N ASP A 75 -12.81 1.71 4.19
CA ASP A 75 -13.21 1.40 2.81
C ASP A 75 -12.38 0.28 2.18
N VAL A 76 -11.29 -0.14 2.82
CA VAL A 76 -10.40 -1.18 2.28
C VAL A 76 -11.13 -2.52 2.19
N VAL A 77 -11.07 -3.15 1.02
CA VAL A 77 -11.71 -4.45 0.78
C VAL A 77 -10.71 -5.57 0.49
N ARG A 78 -9.48 -5.23 0.09
CA ARG A 78 -8.46 -6.22 -0.24
C ARG A 78 -7.07 -5.72 0.11
N ILE A 79 -6.29 -6.60 0.75
CA ILE A 79 -4.87 -6.40 1.02
C ILE A 79 -4.11 -7.60 0.49
N ARG A 80 -3.01 -7.35 -0.23
CA ARG A 80 -2.04 -8.38 -0.61
C ARG A 80 -0.71 -8.01 0.00
N MET A 81 -0.10 -8.96 0.69
CA MET A 81 1.17 -8.79 1.40
C MET A 81 2.19 -9.75 0.83
N PHE A 82 3.33 -9.20 0.42
CA PHE A 82 4.42 -9.96 -0.18
C PHE A 82 5.62 -9.86 0.76
N VAL A 83 6.10 -11.00 1.25
CA VAL A 83 7.27 -11.04 2.16
C VAL A 83 8.43 -11.75 1.48
N THR A 84 9.65 -11.30 1.75
CA THR A 84 10.86 -11.95 1.18
C THR A 84 11.30 -13.17 1.96
N ASP A 85 10.76 -13.37 3.17
CA ASP A 85 11.03 -14.54 4.01
C ASP A 85 9.73 -14.89 4.73
N ILE A 86 9.28 -16.14 4.57
CA ILE A 86 8.03 -16.60 5.19
C ILE A 86 8.07 -16.54 6.73
N LYS A 87 9.26 -16.53 7.33
CA LYS A 87 9.39 -16.36 8.78
C LYS A 87 8.85 -15.03 9.28
N ASP A 88 8.74 -14.02 8.39
CA ASP A 88 8.21 -12.72 8.74
C ASP A 88 6.68 -12.65 8.70
N ALA A 89 6.01 -13.74 8.31
CA ALA A 89 4.56 -13.76 8.13
C ALA A 89 3.79 -13.34 9.40
N ASP A 90 4.19 -13.85 10.56
CA ASP A 90 3.50 -13.53 11.82
C ASP A 90 3.64 -12.05 12.19
N ALA A 91 4.83 -11.48 12.02
CA ALA A 91 5.08 -10.08 12.32
C ALA A 91 4.28 -9.15 11.38
N VAL A 92 4.21 -9.50 10.10
CA VAL A 92 3.44 -8.74 9.11
C VAL A 92 1.94 -8.89 9.36
N SER A 93 1.48 -10.08 9.73
CA SER A 93 0.08 -10.32 10.09
C SER A 93 -0.33 -9.51 11.33
N ALA A 94 0.57 -9.37 12.29
CA ALA A 94 0.32 -8.53 13.47
C ALA A 94 0.16 -7.05 13.09
N ALA A 95 0.97 -6.57 12.14
CA ALA A 95 0.83 -5.22 11.61
C ALA A 95 -0.51 -5.03 10.89
N PHE A 96 -0.92 -6.02 10.09
CA PHE A 96 -2.24 -6.04 9.45
C PHE A 96 -3.36 -5.91 10.50
N SER A 97 -3.27 -6.67 11.59
CA SER A 97 -4.26 -6.61 12.67
C SER A 97 -4.32 -5.21 13.31
N ARG A 98 -3.17 -4.61 13.58
CA ARG A 98 -3.13 -3.25 14.12
C ARG A 98 -3.83 -2.23 13.22
N ALA A 99 -3.66 -2.37 11.91
CA ALA A 99 -4.18 -1.40 10.95
C ALA A 99 -5.65 -1.66 10.59
N LEU A 100 -6.07 -2.92 10.47
CA LEU A 100 -7.28 -3.28 9.74
C LEU A 100 -8.19 -4.30 10.43
N LYS A 101 -7.90 -4.68 11.68
CA LYS A 101 -8.71 -5.68 12.37
C LYS A 101 -10.20 -5.31 12.43
N ALA A 102 -10.49 -4.04 12.65
CA ALA A 102 -11.86 -3.54 12.72
C ALA A 102 -12.56 -3.52 11.35
N THR A 103 -11.78 -3.36 10.28
CA THR A 103 -12.31 -3.30 8.91
C THR A 103 -12.59 -4.70 8.34
N ARG A 104 -11.75 -5.67 8.65
CA ARG A 104 -11.83 -7.06 8.18
C ARG A 104 -11.90 -7.20 6.65
N PRO A 105 -10.96 -6.64 5.90
CA PRO A 105 -10.90 -6.84 4.46
C PRO A 105 -10.42 -8.26 4.13
N THR A 106 -10.49 -8.64 2.85
CA THR A 106 -9.80 -9.86 2.42
C THR A 106 -8.29 -9.63 2.53
N GLY A 107 -7.55 -10.69 2.84
CA GLY A 107 -6.11 -10.61 3.02
C GLY A 107 -5.40 -11.83 2.44
N THR A 108 -4.30 -11.60 1.74
CA THR A 108 -3.45 -12.64 1.19
C THR A 108 -2.00 -12.32 1.54
N LEU A 109 -1.25 -13.31 1.97
CA LEU A 109 0.18 -13.16 2.24
C LEU A 109 0.93 -14.29 1.54
N VAL A 110 1.95 -13.94 0.75
CA VAL A 110 2.79 -14.91 0.05
C VAL A 110 4.25 -14.52 0.20
N ALA A 111 5.12 -15.53 0.22
CA ALA A 111 6.56 -15.31 0.15
C ALA A 111 6.96 -15.18 -1.32
N ILE A 112 7.87 -14.24 -1.59
CA ILE A 112 8.35 -13.94 -2.93
C ILE A 112 9.88 -14.05 -2.96
N ALA A 113 10.44 -14.11 -4.16
CA ALA A 113 11.89 -14.26 -4.36
C ALA A 113 12.70 -13.06 -3.87
N GLY A 114 12.13 -11.86 -3.95
CA GLY A 114 12.81 -10.65 -3.49
C GLY A 114 12.09 -9.39 -3.94
N LEU A 115 12.59 -8.25 -3.48
CA LEU A 115 12.14 -6.93 -3.86
C LEU A 115 13.32 -6.15 -4.45
N TYR A 116 13.04 -4.99 -5.03
CA TYR A 116 14.04 -4.22 -5.76
C TYR A 116 15.24 -3.82 -4.90
N ASP A 117 14.98 -3.42 -3.64
CA ASP A 117 16.01 -3.06 -2.70
C ASP A 117 16.16 -4.20 -1.68
N PRO A 118 17.38 -4.71 -1.42
CA PRO A 118 17.57 -5.82 -0.49
C PRO A 118 17.19 -5.50 0.96
N ARG A 119 17.06 -4.25 1.33
CA ARG A 119 16.60 -3.85 2.67
C ARG A 119 15.10 -4.07 2.84
N TRP A 120 14.34 -4.11 1.76
CA TRP A 120 12.88 -4.25 1.82
C TRP A 120 12.51 -5.71 2.07
N LYS A 121 11.73 -5.93 3.14
CA LYS A 121 11.30 -7.26 3.57
C LYS A 121 9.84 -7.53 3.27
N VAL A 122 9.07 -6.49 2.99
CA VAL A 122 7.63 -6.59 2.74
C VAL A 122 7.19 -5.50 1.77
N GLU A 123 6.24 -5.85 0.92
CA GLU A 123 5.52 -4.93 0.05
C GLU A 123 4.04 -5.22 0.18
N ILE A 124 3.22 -4.18 0.24
CA ILE A 124 1.77 -4.32 0.46
C ILE A 124 1.02 -3.48 -0.55
N GLU A 125 -0.04 -4.04 -1.13
CA GLU A 125 -0.96 -3.31 -1.99
C GLU A 125 -2.38 -3.40 -1.45
N ALA A 126 -3.23 -2.44 -1.84
CA ALA A 126 -4.58 -2.34 -1.30
C ALA A 126 -5.57 -1.92 -2.37
N ASP A 127 -6.80 -2.41 -2.22
CA ASP A 127 -7.96 -1.92 -2.97
C ASP A 127 -9.01 -1.45 -1.98
N ALA A 128 -9.65 -0.32 -2.28
CA ALA A 128 -10.72 0.23 -1.44
C ALA A 128 -11.93 0.59 -2.31
N VAL A 129 -13.12 0.53 -1.73
CA VAL A 129 -14.38 0.91 -2.38
C VAL A 129 -15.09 1.90 -1.47
N LEU A 130 -15.28 3.13 -1.99
CA LEU A 130 -15.85 4.22 -1.21
C LEU A 130 -17.38 4.15 -1.13
N GLY A 131 -17.89 4.55 0.01
CA GLY A 131 -19.31 4.85 0.16
C GLY A 131 -20.24 3.66 0.21
N ALA A 132 -19.75 2.45 0.05
CA ALA A 132 -20.59 1.28 -0.12
C ALA A 132 -21.40 0.90 1.12
N GLY A 133 -21.05 1.36 2.29
CA GLY A 133 -21.73 1.05 3.54
C GLY A 133 -22.14 2.27 4.32
N GLN A 134 -22.18 3.40 3.67
CA GLN A 134 -22.37 4.67 4.36
C GLN A 134 -23.69 5.32 4.04
#